data_6fdb7075650c356bb71bce0fac8401ee
#
_entry.id   6fdb7075650c356bb71bce0fac8401ee
#
_cell.length_a   1.000
_cell.length_b   1.000
_cell.length_c   1.000
_cell.angle_alpha   90.00
_cell.angle_beta   90.00
_cell.angle_gamma   90.00
#
_symmetry.space_group_name_H-M   'P 1'
#
loop_
_entity.id
_entity.type
_entity.pdbx_description
1 polymer ?
#
loop_
_entity_poly.entity_id
_entity_poly.type
_entity_poly.pdbx_seq_one_letter_code
_entity_poly.pdbx_strand_id
1 'polypeptide(L)'
;MGFSYFFYYNQSDARHHRKERFILVGKTHLCAGVCAGTAFALWADLSLAQAGIAAAAGLIGGVIPDLDHRKSKVTQKTGLFGFFSSHLLKHRGILHTPIIYIILSAILTLSFEDSPLIHAAIFGTFVGELSHLFLDMLNPSGIPLLWPITRKRISLLPIQTGGKMDRAIGVLDLCLAAWFAFQLLF
;
A
#
# COMPACT_ATOMS: atom_id res chain seq x y z
N MET A 1 -31.39 -32.63 12.51
CA MET A 1 -30.94 -31.97 13.74
C MET A 1 -29.74 -31.09 13.38
N GLY A 2 -29.98 -29.80 13.17
CA GLY A 2 -28.94 -28.82 12.78
C GLY A 2 -28.45 -28.08 14.01
N PHE A 3 -27.18 -28.15 14.29
CA PHE A 3 -26.53 -27.32 15.31
C PHE A 3 -26.17 -25.95 14.71
N SER A 4 -26.99 -24.96 15.01
CA SER A 4 -26.72 -23.56 14.72
C SER A 4 -25.88 -22.97 15.88
N TYR A 5 -24.57 -22.88 15.69
CA TYR A 5 -23.72 -22.13 16.64
C TYR A 5 -23.85 -20.62 16.35
N PHE A 6 -24.79 -19.99 17.03
CA PHE A 6 -24.89 -18.53 17.10
C PHE A 6 -23.83 -18.03 18.09
N PHE A 7 -22.68 -17.57 17.58
CA PHE A 7 -21.72 -16.82 18.40
C PHE A 7 -22.29 -15.42 18.68
N TYR A 8 -22.74 -15.21 19.89
CA TYR A 8 -23.09 -13.88 20.41
C TYR A 8 -21.81 -13.05 20.55
N TYR A 9 -21.46 -12.28 19.54
CA TYR A 9 -20.31 -11.38 19.56
C TYR A 9 -20.70 -10.10 20.29
N ASN A 10 -20.09 -9.84 21.45
CA ASN A 10 -20.36 -8.65 22.27
C ASN A 10 -19.94 -7.38 21.49
N GLN A 11 -20.87 -6.44 21.28
CA GLN A 11 -20.66 -5.25 20.46
C GLN A 11 -19.58 -4.29 21.01
N SER A 12 -19.22 -4.37 22.29
CA SER A 12 -18.12 -3.59 22.89
C SER A 12 -16.75 -4.13 22.47
N ASP A 13 -16.56 -5.44 22.44
CA ASP A 13 -15.34 -6.11 21.95
C ASP A 13 -15.16 -5.89 20.46
N ALA A 14 -16.24 -5.94 19.68
CA ALA A 14 -16.21 -5.67 18.24
C ALA A 14 -15.72 -4.23 17.93
N ARG A 15 -16.02 -3.24 18.78
CA ARG A 15 -15.55 -1.85 18.61
C ARG A 15 -14.07 -1.67 18.97
N HIS A 16 -13.59 -2.35 20.01
CA HIS A 16 -12.17 -2.30 20.42
C HIS A 16 -11.28 -3.00 19.38
N HIS A 17 -11.65 -4.23 18.97
CA HIS A 17 -10.97 -4.96 17.93
C HIS A 17 -11.06 -4.29 16.55
N ARG A 18 -12.14 -3.55 16.28
CA ARG A 18 -12.27 -2.76 15.04
C ARG A 18 -11.32 -1.55 15.03
N LYS A 19 -11.13 -0.88 16.17
CA LYS A 19 -10.16 0.23 16.31
C LYS A 19 -8.72 -0.26 16.12
N GLU A 20 -8.36 -1.36 16.74
CA GLU A 20 -7.02 -1.95 16.60
C GLU A 20 -6.75 -2.48 15.19
N ARG A 21 -7.73 -3.10 14.52
CA ARG A 21 -7.59 -3.53 13.13
C ARG A 21 -7.29 -2.37 12.19
N PHE A 22 -7.95 -1.22 12.34
CA PHE A 22 -7.69 -0.04 11.52
C PHE A 22 -6.29 0.58 11.73
N ILE A 23 -5.69 0.39 12.92
CA ILE A 23 -4.34 0.88 13.21
C ILE A 23 -3.27 0.01 12.53
N LEU A 24 -3.53 -1.27 12.34
CA LEU A 24 -2.57 -2.24 11.80
C LEU A 24 -2.53 -2.25 10.27
N VAL A 25 -3.66 -2.01 9.59
CA VAL A 25 -3.78 -2.00 8.12
C VAL A 25 -2.75 -1.08 7.46
N GLY A 26 -2.67 0.17 7.91
CA GLY A 26 -1.70 1.13 7.38
C GLY A 26 -0.24 0.78 7.68
N LYS A 27 0.05 -0.02 8.72
CA LYS A 27 1.44 -0.38 9.07
C LYS A 27 2.04 -1.41 8.12
N THR A 28 1.29 -2.45 7.76
CA THR A 28 1.76 -3.48 6.82
C THR A 28 2.04 -2.85 5.46
N HIS A 29 1.14 -1.99 4.95
CA HIS A 29 1.36 -1.27 3.70
C HIS A 29 2.57 -0.32 3.74
N LEU A 30 2.81 0.36 4.88
CA LEU A 30 4.01 1.17 5.08
C LEU A 30 5.29 0.31 5.03
N CYS A 31 5.31 -0.83 5.73
CA CYS A 31 6.45 -1.75 5.72
C CYS A 31 6.71 -2.32 4.33
N ALA A 32 5.66 -2.76 3.63
CA ALA A 32 5.76 -3.25 2.26
C ALA A 32 6.26 -2.17 1.29
N GLY A 33 5.79 -0.92 1.45
CA GLY A 33 6.25 0.21 0.65
C GLY A 33 7.74 0.51 0.82
N VAL A 34 8.23 0.55 2.07
CA VAL A 34 9.68 0.69 2.34
C VAL A 34 10.46 -0.48 1.77
N CYS A 35 9.99 -1.71 1.99
CA CYS A 35 10.62 -2.92 1.45
C CYS A 35 10.73 -2.85 -0.07
N ALA A 36 9.65 -2.48 -0.77
CA ALA A 36 9.64 -2.34 -2.21
C ALA A 36 10.61 -1.25 -2.70
N GLY A 37 10.64 -0.10 -2.03
CA GLY A 37 11.56 1.01 -2.36
C GLY A 37 13.03 0.65 -2.16
N THR A 38 13.38 -0.06 -1.07
CA THR A 38 14.77 -0.53 -0.83
C THR A 38 15.16 -1.65 -1.79
N ALA A 39 14.25 -2.58 -2.09
CA ALA A 39 14.48 -3.64 -3.07
C ALA A 39 14.72 -3.07 -4.47
N PHE A 40 13.92 -2.08 -4.87
CA PHE A 40 14.11 -1.35 -6.12
C PHE A 40 15.47 -0.66 -6.17
N ALA A 41 15.87 0.01 -5.09
CA ALA A 41 17.15 0.71 -5.03
C ALA A 41 18.35 -0.25 -5.20
N LEU A 42 18.28 -1.43 -4.58
CA LEU A 42 19.29 -2.47 -4.73
C LEU A 42 19.31 -3.04 -6.16
N TRP A 43 18.12 -3.35 -6.72
CA TRP A 43 18.00 -3.91 -8.07
C TRP A 43 18.49 -2.94 -9.15
N ALA A 44 18.24 -1.65 -8.99
CA ALA A 44 18.61 -0.60 -9.95
C ALA A 44 20.02 -0.02 -9.71
N ASP A 45 20.78 -0.59 -8.76
CA ASP A 45 22.14 -0.16 -8.39
C ASP A 45 22.22 1.35 -8.11
N LEU A 46 21.27 1.85 -7.31
CA LEU A 46 21.16 3.26 -7.00
C LEU A 46 22.22 3.68 -5.98
N SER A 47 22.74 4.92 -6.11
CA SER A 47 23.58 5.53 -5.09
C SER A 47 22.86 5.60 -3.74
N LEU A 48 23.59 5.67 -2.64
CA LEU A 48 23.03 5.67 -1.28
C LEU A 48 21.99 6.81 -1.08
N ALA A 49 22.24 7.98 -1.67
CA ALA A 49 21.30 9.11 -1.61
C ALA A 49 20.00 8.81 -2.36
N GLN A 50 20.09 8.23 -3.57
CA GLN A 50 18.93 7.81 -4.35
C GLN A 50 18.17 6.66 -3.66
N ALA A 51 18.90 5.71 -3.05
CA ALA A 51 18.31 4.59 -2.31
C ALA A 51 17.50 5.07 -1.11
N GLY A 52 18.02 6.06 -0.34
CA GLY A 52 17.28 6.68 0.75
C GLY A 52 16.00 7.37 0.27
N ILE A 53 16.07 8.07 -0.87
CA ILE A 53 14.91 8.71 -1.49
C ILE A 53 13.90 7.65 -1.98
N ALA A 54 14.35 6.59 -2.66
CA ALA A 54 13.48 5.53 -3.15
C ALA A 54 12.76 4.80 -2.00
N ALA A 55 13.46 4.53 -0.89
CA ALA A 55 12.86 3.92 0.30
C ALA A 55 11.80 4.82 0.94
N ALA A 56 12.10 6.12 1.13
CA ALA A 56 11.15 7.08 1.68
C ALA A 56 9.94 7.29 0.75
N ALA A 57 10.17 7.37 -0.55
CA ALA A 57 9.11 7.47 -1.55
C ALA A 57 8.26 6.20 -1.61
N GLY A 58 8.86 5.02 -1.48
CA GLY A 58 8.17 3.74 -1.38
C GLY A 58 7.22 3.67 -0.18
N LEU A 59 7.65 4.18 0.99
CA LEU A 59 6.80 4.32 2.16
C LEU A 59 5.56 5.18 1.86
N ILE A 60 5.74 6.32 1.18
CA ILE A 60 4.65 7.22 0.79
C ILE A 60 3.72 6.50 -0.20
N GLY A 61 4.28 5.87 -1.25
CA GLY A 61 3.54 5.09 -2.25
C GLY A 61 2.70 3.99 -1.64
N GLY A 62 3.22 3.30 -0.60
CA GLY A 62 2.48 2.29 0.16
C GLY A 62 1.21 2.80 0.86
N VAL A 63 0.95 4.10 0.87
CA VAL A 63 -0.22 4.71 1.52
C VAL A 63 -1.12 5.48 0.56
N ILE A 64 -0.61 5.90 -0.60
CA ILE A 64 -1.36 6.71 -1.58
C ILE A 64 -2.71 6.07 -1.98
N PRO A 65 -2.80 4.75 -2.28
CA PRO A 65 -4.08 4.15 -2.67
C PRO A 65 -5.17 4.27 -1.58
N ASP A 66 -4.77 4.30 -0.30
CA ASP A 66 -5.70 4.45 0.83
C ASP A 66 -6.28 5.87 0.99
N LEU A 67 -5.83 6.85 0.20
CA LEU A 67 -6.37 8.21 0.23
C LEU A 67 -7.84 8.29 -0.27
N ASP A 68 -8.30 7.31 -1.03
CA ASP A 68 -9.70 7.21 -1.45
C ASP A 68 -10.62 6.68 -0.34
N HIS A 69 -10.06 6.23 0.78
CA HIS A 69 -10.85 5.64 1.86
C HIS A 69 -11.19 6.68 2.94
N ARG A 70 -12.47 7.10 3.03
CA ARG A 70 -12.99 8.09 4.01
C ARG A 70 -12.60 7.80 5.47
N LYS A 71 -12.44 6.53 5.84
CA LYS A 71 -12.09 6.09 7.21
C LYS A 71 -10.59 5.82 7.37
N SER A 72 -9.79 6.00 6.33
CA SER A 72 -8.34 5.90 6.42
C SER A 72 -7.81 6.99 7.36
N LYS A 73 -6.85 6.64 8.22
CA LYS A 73 -6.19 7.62 9.08
C LYS A 73 -5.45 8.69 8.30
N VAL A 74 -4.95 8.34 7.12
CA VAL A 74 -4.27 9.26 6.20
C VAL A 74 -5.28 10.27 5.70
N THR A 75 -6.42 9.82 5.15
CA THR A 75 -7.51 10.69 4.69
C THR A 75 -8.02 11.62 5.78
N GLN A 76 -8.19 11.11 7.02
CA GLN A 76 -8.64 11.94 8.15
C GLN A 76 -7.61 12.99 8.56
N LYS A 77 -6.32 12.72 8.39
CA LYS A 77 -5.23 13.66 8.73
C LYS A 77 -4.94 14.67 7.63
N THR A 78 -5.25 14.36 6.38
CA THR A 78 -5.02 15.25 5.22
C THR A 78 -6.13 16.31 5.03
N GLY A 79 -7.09 16.40 5.94
CA GLY A 79 -8.11 17.46 5.98
C GLY A 79 -8.93 17.57 4.69
N LEU A 80 -9.00 18.78 4.12
CA LEU A 80 -9.78 19.08 2.90
C LEU A 80 -9.35 18.19 1.71
N PHE A 81 -8.07 17.92 1.53
CA PHE A 81 -7.60 17.06 0.43
C PHE A 81 -8.12 15.63 0.58
N GLY A 82 -8.04 15.07 1.79
CA GLY A 82 -8.61 13.74 2.06
C GLY A 82 -10.13 13.70 1.91
N PHE A 83 -10.84 14.80 2.27
CA PHE A 83 -12.28 14.91 2.06
C PHE A 83 -12.63 14.90 0.57
N PHE A 84 -11.96 15.72 -0.25
CA PHE A 84 -12.20 15.78 -1.70
C PHE A 84 -11.86 14.44 -2.38
N SER A 85 -10.71 13.85 -2.09
CA SER A 85 -10.29 12.58 -2.68
C SER A 85 -11.29 11.46 -2.37
N SER A 86 -11.75 11.37 -1.13
CA SER A 86 -12.70 10.33 -0.71
C SER A 86 -14.13 10.51 -1.24
N HIS A 87 -14.49 11.73 -1.67
CA HIS A 87 -15.80 12.00 -2.27
C HIS A 87 -15.80 11.84 -3.79
N LEU A 88 -14.71 12.27 -4.44
CA LEU A 88 -14.57 12.21 -5.90
C LEU A 88 -14.16 10.80 -6.36
N LEU A 89 -13.35 10.10 -5.55
CA LEU A 89 -12.84 8.78 -5.88
C LEU A 89 -13.68 7.73 -5.16
N LYS A 90 -14.35 6.88 -5.91
CA LYS A 90 -15.13 5.77 -5.36
C LYS A 90 -14.20 4.79 -4.67
N HIS A 91 -14.45 4.47 -3.40
CA HIS A 91 -13.63 3.54 -2.60
C HIS A 91 -13.25 2.26 -3.38
N ARG A 92 -11.95 1.94 -3.37
CA ARG A 92 -11.34 0.89 -4.19
C ARG A 92 -11.69 1.03 -5.67
N GLY A 93 -11.70 2.25 -6.17
CA GLY A 93 -11.91 2.60 -7.55
C GLY A 93 -10.59 2.83 -8.29
N ILE A 94 -10.44 4.03 -8.85
CA ILE A 94 -9.34 4.40 -9.73
C ILE A 94 -7.95 4.31 -9.07
N LEU A 95 -7.82 4.65 -7.77
CA LEU A 95 -6.55 4.57 -7.03
C LEU A 95 -6.16 3.14 -6.63
N HIS A 96 -6.99 2.14 -6.90
CA HIS A 96 -6.63 0.73 -6.69
C HIS A 96 -6.42 0.01 -8.02
N THR A 97 -5.97 0.74 -9.04
CA THR A 97 -5.64 0.17 -10.35
C THR A 97 -4.23 0.55 -10.79
N PRO A 98 -3.39 -0.40 -11.21
CA PRO A 98 -2.00 -0.12 -11.56
C PRO A 98 -1.86 0.83 -12.76
N ILE A 99 -2.84 0.87 -13.68
CA ILE A 99 -2.77 1.68 -14.89
C ILE A 99 -2.56 3.17 -14.60
N ILE A 100 -3.20 3.70 -13.54
CA ILE A 100 -3.06 5.12 -13.15
C ILE A 100 -1.62 5.42 -12.75
N TYR A 101 -1.00 4.55 -11.97
CA TYR A 101 0.37 4.71 -11.50
C TYR A 101 1.39 4.55 -12.61
N ILE A 102 1.15 3.62 -13.55
CA ILE A 102 1.98 3.47 -14.75
C ILE A 102 1.96 4.75 -15.58
N ILE A 103 0.77 5.30 -15.86
CA ILE A 103 0.63 6.52 -16.65
C ILE A 103 1.27 7.71 -15.93
N LEU A 104 0.99 7.87 -14.63
CA LEU A 104 1.53 8.99 -13.84
C LEU A 104 3.06 8.93 -13.76
N SER A 105 3.62 7.77 -13.46
CA SER A 105 5.08 7.58 -13.40
C SER A 105 5.73 7.84 -14.75
N ALA A 106 5.13 7.39 -15.85
CA ALA A 106 5.63 7.65 -17.20
C ALA A 106 5.64 9.16 -17.51
N ILE A 107 4.54 9.88 -17.23
CA ILE A 107 4.46 11.33 -17.44
C ILE A 107 5.51 12.05 -16.60
N LEU A 108 5.64 11.71 -15.31
CA LEU A 108 6.60 12.35 -14.43
C LEU A 108 8.05 12.08 -14.85
N THR A 109 8.37 10.84 -15.27
CA THR A 109 9.70 10.48 -15.76
C THR A 109 10.08 11.31 -17.00
N LEU A 110 9.15 11.46 -17.95
CA LEU A 110 9.36 12.28 -19.15
C LEU A 110 9.44 13.79 -18.85
N SER A 111 8.81 14.24 -17.76
CA SER A 111 8.83 15.65 -17.35
C SER A 111 10.11 16.06 -16.63
N PHE A 112 10.86 15.11 -16.06
CA PHE A 112 12.05 15.35 -15.24
C PHE A 112 13.24 14.49 -15.69
N GLU A 113 13.53 14.49 -17.00
CA GLU A 113 14.50 13.60 -17.66
C GLU A 113 15.91 13.64 -17.02
N ASP A 114 16.37 14.81 -16.59
CA ASP A 114 17.75 15.02 -16.14
C ASP A 114 17.95 14.90 -14.62
N SER A 115 16.99 14.37 -13.86
CA SER A 115 17.10 14.33 -12.40
C SER A 115 17.06 12.90 -11.82
N PRO A 116 18.24 12.28 -11.59
CA PRO A 116 18.32 10.95 -11.01
C PRO A 116 17.64 10.81 -9.63
N LEU A 117 17.65 11.88 -8.82
CA LEU A 117 16.99 11.88 -7.50
C LEU A 117 15.47 11.91 -7.64
N ILE A 118 14.94 12.67 -8.62
CA ILE A 118 13.50 12.68 -8.91
C ILE A 118 13.07 11.34 -9.47
N HIS A 119 13.85 10.71 -10.35
CA HIS A 119 13.56 9.35 -10.84
C HIS A 119 13.53 8.33 -9.70
N ALA A 120 14.48 8.39 -8.76
CA ALA A 120 14.46 7.54 -7.57
C ALA A 120 13.17 7.73 -6.75
N ALA A 121 12.69 8.97 -6.61
CA ALA A 121 11.43 9.26 -5.93
C ALA A 121 10.21 8.73 -6.72
N ILE A 122 10.16 8.95 -8.04
CA ILE A 122 9.05 8.48 -8.89
C ILE A 122 8.94 6.97 -8.84
N PHE A 123 10.04 6.27 -9.11
CA PHE A 123 10.02 4.80 -9.14
C PHE A 123 9.87 4.19 -7.74
N GLY A 124 10.46 4.80 -6.71
CA GLY A 124 10.24 4.41 -5.32
C GLY A 124 8.75 4.49 -4.94
N THR A 125 8.08 5.62 -5.28
CA THR A 125 6.63 5.78 -5.07
C THR A 125 5.85 4.71 -5.84
N PHE A 126 6.17 4.52 -7.12
CA PHE A 126 5.50 3.55 -8.00
C PHE A 126 5.57 2.12 -7.45
N VAL A 127 6.76 1.65 -7.04
CA VAL A 127 6.87 0.28 -6.49
C VAL A 127 6.18 0.17 -5.11
N GLY A 128 6.15 1.26 -4.32
CA GLY A 128 5.37 1.33 -3.09
C GLY A 128 3.87 1.18 -3.34
N GLU A 129 3.33 1.88 -4.34
CA GLU A 129 1.93 1.77 -4.77
C GLU A 129 1.61 0.34 -5.24
N LEU A 130 2.49 -0.26 -6.06
CA LEU A 130 2.32 -1.65 -6.49
C LEU A 130 2.33 -2.64 -5.33
N SER A 131 3.19 -2.43 -4.32
CA SER A 131 3.23 -3.27 -3.12
C SER A 131 1.92 -3.19 -2.33
N HIS A 132 1.32 -1.99 -2.21
CA HIS A 132 0.01 -1.78 -1.62
C HIS A 132 -1.07 -2.57 -2.37
N LEU A 133 -1.14 -2.40 -3.70
CA LEU A 133 -2.12 -3.11 -4.54
C LEU A 133 -1.96 -4.63 -4.42
N PHE A 134 -0.73 -5.12 -4.35
CA PHE A 134 -0.45 -6.54 -4.16
C PHE A 134 -1.00 -7.05 -2.82
N LEU A 135 -0.74 -6.35 -1.71
CA LEU A 135 -1.28 -6.73 -0.40
C LEU A 135 -2.82 -6.70 -0.38
N ASP A 136 -3.42 -5.73 -1.06
CA ASP A 136 -4.88 -5.66 -1.19
C ASP A 136 -5.47 -6.78 -2.04
N MET A 137 -4.72 -7.34 -3.00
CA MET A 137 -5.11 -8.57 -3.70
C MET A 137 -5.07 -9.81 -2.79
N LEU A 138 -4.27 -9.81 -1.74
CA LEU A 138 -4.27 -10.89 -0.74
C LEU A 138 -5.48 -10.81 0.21
N ASN A 139 -6.23 -9.70 0.19
CA ASN A 139 -7.43 -9.52 1.00
C ASN A 139 -8.67 -10.12 0.29
N PRO A 140 -9.62 -10.73 1.03
CA PRO A 140 -10.85 -11.28 0.45
C PRO A 140 -11.66 -10.28 -0.39
N SER A 141 -11.57 -8.98 -0.09
CA SER A 141 -12.30 -7.94 -0.86
C SER A 141 -11.72 -7.69 -2.24
N GLY A 142 -10.46 -8.03 -2.49
CA GLY A 142 -9.77 -7.83 -3.76
C GLY A 142 -9.75 -6.39 -4.28
N ILE A 143 -9.12 -6.19 -5.42
CA ILE A 143 -9.04 -4.91 -6.13
C ILE A 143 -9.48 -5.04 -7.59
N PRO A 144 -9.96 -3.95 -8.24
CA PRO A 144 -10.33 -3.96 -9.66
C PRO A 144 -9.07 -3.77 -10.53
N LEU A 145 -8.19 -4.77 -10.54
CA LEU A 145 -6.87 -4.71 -11.18
C LEU A 145 -6.91 -4.25 -12.64
N LEU A 146 -7.92 -4.67 -13.40
CA LEU A 146 -8.06 -4.41 -14.84
C LEU A 146 -9.03 -3.25 -15.15
N TRP A 147 -9.31 -2.38 -14.20
CA TRP A 147 -10.08 -1.16 -14.51
C TRP A 147 -9.27 -0.26 -15.46
N PRO A 148 -9.86 0.42 -16.48
CA PRO A 148 -11.30 0.58 -16.75
C PRO A 148 -11.94 -0.54 -17.59
N ILE A 149 -11.16 -1.52 -18.08
CA ILE A 149 -11.64 -2.59 -18.97
C ILE A 149 -12.73 -3.41 -18.28
N THR A 150 -12.52 -3.76 -17.01
CA THR A 150 -13.52 -4.46 -16.20
C THR A 150 -13.49 -3.99 -14.74
N ARG A 151 -14.66 -4.03 -14.10
CA ARG A 151 -14.81 -3.75 -12.67
C ARG A 151 -14.72 -5.00 -11.80
N LYS A 152 -14.40 -6.16 -12.39
CA LYS A 152 -14.24 -7.41 -11.65
C LYS A 152 -13.08 -7.28 -10.67
N ARG A 153 -13.33 -7.63 -9.41
CA ARG A 153 -12.29 -7.63 -8.37
C ARG A 153 -11.54 -8.94 -8.37
N ILE A 154 -10.23 -8.85 -8.25
CA ILE A 154 -9.33 -10.00 -8.16
C ILE A 154 -8.84 -10.07 -6.72
N SER A 155 -9.05 -11.23 -6.09
CA SER A 155 -8.50 -11.60 -4.79
C SER A 155 -7.75 -12.92 -4.96
N LEU A 156 -6.53 -12.99 -4.43
CA LEU A 156 -5.67 -14.19 -4.55
C LEU A 156 -5.78 -15.10 -3.34
N LEU A 157 -5.87 -14.51 -2.14
CA LEU A 157 -5.87 -15.24 -0.88
C LEU A 157 -6.87 -14.61 0.11
N PRO A 158 -7.41 -15.39 1.06
CA PRO A 158 -8.35 -14.86 2.06
C PRO A 158 -7.63 -14.31 3.31
N ILE A 159 -6.56 -13.53 3.14
CA ILE A 159 -5.82 -12.95 4.27
C ILE A 159 -6.59 -11.77 4.83
N GLN A 160 -7.04 -11.90 6.07
CA GLN A 160 -7.77 -10.83 6.75
C GLN A 160 -6.81 -9.73 7.19
N THR A 161 -7.08 -8.51 6.75
CA THR A 161 -6.37 -7.31 7.17
C THR A 161 -6.46 -7.11 8.69
N GLY A 162 -5.34 -6.85 9.36
CA GLY A 162 -5.22 -6.77 10.82
C GLY A 162 -5.17 -8.13 11.53
N GLY A 163 -5.17 -9.24 10.78
CA GLY A 163 -5.00 -10.59 11.29
C GLY A 163 -3.55 -10.94 11.65
N LYS A 164 -3.31 -12.16 12.13
CA LYS A 164 -1.96 -12.66 12.45
C LYS A 164 -1.07 -12.73 11.20
N MET A 165 -1.62 -13.19 10.08
CA MET A 165 -0.91 -13.29 8.80
C MET A 165 -0.51 -11.92 8.27
N ASP A 166 -1.41 -10.94 8.30
CA ASP A 166 -1.11 -9.56 7.90
C ASP A 166 0.05 -8.96 8.72
N ARG A 167 0.06 -9.18 10.04
CA ARG A 167 1.18 -8.75 10.91
C ARG A 167 2.48 -9.47 10.59
N ALA A 168 2.42 -10.78 10.33
CA ALA A 168 3.59 -11.56 9.96
C ALA A 168 4.21 -11.07 8.64
N ILE A 169 3.38 -10.73 7.66
CA ILE A 169 3.81 -10.10 6.40
C ILE A 169 4.51 -8.78 6.69
N GLY A 170 3.90 -7.88 7.48
CA GLY A 170 4.52 -6.60 7.79
C GLY A 170 5.86 -6.71 8.53
N VAL A 171 6.02 -7.70 9.42
CA VAL A 171 7.31 -7.99 10.07
C VAL A 171 8.32 -8.52 9.06
N LEU A 172 7.91 -9.44 8.18
CA LEU A 172 8.77 -9.98 7.12
C LEU A 172 9.24 -8.86 6.19
N ASP A 173 8.35 -7.99 5.74
CA ASP A 173 8.67 -6.85 4.88
C ASP A 173 9.69 -5.92 5.55
N LEU A 174 9.54 -5.66 6.85
CA LEU A 174 10.50 -4.84 7.59
C LEU A 174 11.87 -5.51 7.71
N CYS A 175 11.92 -6.82 7.96
CA CYS A 175 13.17 -7.58 7.99
C CYS A 175 13.85 -7.59 6.62
N LEU A 176 13.10 -7.76 5.54
CA LEU A 176 13.61 -7.70 4.17
C LEU A 176 14.11 -6.29 3.82
N ALA A 177 13.39 -5.24 4.22
CA ALA A 177 13.83 -3.86 4.03
C ALA A 177 15.18 -3.60 4.73
N ALA A 178 15.34 -4.08 5.96
CA ALA A 178 16.59 -3.97 6.70
C ALA A 178 17.72 -4.76 6.03
N TRP A 179 17.42 -5.95 5.52
CA TRP A 179 18.38 -6.76 4.75
C TRP A 179 18.81 -6.06 3.46
N PHE A 180 17.90 -5.54 2.67
CA PHE A 180 18.22 -4.79 1.44
C PHE A 180 19.01 -3.51 1.74
N ALA A 181 18.65 -2.79 2.81
CA ALA A 181 19.40 -1.62 3.25
C ALA A 181 20.84 -1.99 3.67
N PHE A 182 21.02 -3.11 4.34
CA PHE A 182 22.36 -3.63 4.65
C PHE A 182 23.19 -3.90 3.39
N GLN A 183 22.60 -4.54 2.38
CA GLN A 183 23.27 -4.82 1.10
C GLN A 183 23.61 -3.56 0.29
N LEU A 184 22.90 -2.45 0.51
CA LEU A 184 23.21 -1.14 -0.10
C LEU A 184 24.38 -0.42 0.58
N LEU A 185 24.72 -0.82 1.81
CA LEU A 185 25.78 -0.20 2.60
C LEU A 185 27.12 -0.94 2.51
N PHE A 186 27.10 -2.23 2.18
CA PHE A 186 28.25 -3.14 2.18
C PHE A 186 28.34 -3.98 0.92
#